data_7b1712e7304097bb1fe34296c80574ea
#
_entry.id   7b1712e7304097bb1fe34296c80574ea
#
_cell.length_a   1.000
_cell.length_b   1.000
_cell.length_c   1.000
_cell.angle_alpha   90.00
_cell.angle_beta   90.00
_cell.angle_gamma   90.00
#
_symmetry.space_group_name_H-M   'P 1'
#
loop_
_entity.id
_entity.type
_entity.pdbx_description
1 polymer ?
#
loop_
_entity_poly.entity_id
_entity_poly.type
_entity_poly.pdbx_seq_one_letter_code
_entity_poly.pdbx_strand_id
1 'polypeptide(L)'
;MNRKSEEKVESRFAAYVEGLASVLGHADRISPLRDYCTGLILPGERKSVEPMAAKTAPARTAAQHQSLLHFVGVATWSDEKVLAKVREMVLPAMERRGPIEAWIIDDTGFPKQGKHSVGVQPQYCGQLGREANCQVAVSLSIANHSASLPVAYRLYLPKEWAKDAARRKKAGVPRNISFKTKPEIALEQIRWACEAGLPRGVALMDAAYGVDSRLRTGMTALGVTYVVGIQPKILVWPRGTGPKRRGRPINNTGRRDEPDLISAKRLARDLPNDAWQTIRWREGSAEWLSSRFARVRVRVAHSQLLPELLSEEWLLIEWPAGEAAPTKYWLSTLPSDIGFRELVDFAKLRWRIERDYLELKQEVGLGHYEGRGWRGFHHHATMCIAAYGFLVSERETIPPSTPRRATPFQASALPEGYRPRGSPLAA
;
A
#
# COMPACT_ATOMS: atom_id res chain seq x y z
N MET A 1 -29.76 10.01 12.46
CA MET A 1 -29.63 10.59 11.08
C MET A 1 -31.02 10.98 10.61
N ASN A 2 -31.20 12.08 9.89
CA ASN A 2 -32.55 12.52 9.44
C ASN A 2 -32.94 11.71 8.17
N ARG A 3 -34.18 11.20 8.06
CA ARG A 3 -34.70 10.40 6.95
C ARG A 3 -34.34 10.98 5.56
N LYS A 4 -34.41 12.30 5.37
CA LYS A 4 -33.96 12.98 4.15
C LYS A 4 -32.45 12.86 3.87
N SER A 5 -31.61 12.63 4.88
CA SER A 5 -30.18 12.40 4.70
C SER A 5 -29.89 10.96 4.27
N GLU A 6 -30.66 10.01 4.77
CA GLU A 6 -30.58 8.61 4.38
C GLU A 6 -31.01 8.40 2.92
N GLU A 7 -32.16 8.96 2.53
CA GLU A 7 -32.63 8.91 1.14
C GLU A 7 -31.62 9.50 0.14
N LYS A 8 -30.87 10.54 0.54
CA LYS A 8 -29.81 11.10 -0.29
C LYS A 8 -28.60 10.18 -0.41
N VAL A 9 -28.19 9.48 0.66
CA VAL A 9 -27.08 8.52 0.60
C VAL A 9 -27.44 7.33 -0.27
N GLU A 10 -28.64 6.79 -0.12
CA GLU A 10 -29.17 5.70 -0.95
C GLU A 10 -29.20 6.06 -2.44
N SER A 11 -29.66 7.27 -2.77
CA SER A 11 -29.67 7.77 -4.15
C SER A 11 -28.24 7.88 -4.74
N ARG A 12 -27.27 8.40 -3.96
CA ARG A 12 -25.87 8.47 -4.41
C ARG A 12 -25.25 7.09 -4.57
N PHE A 13 -25.56 6.16 -3.65
CA PHE A 13 -25.12 4.78 -3.76
C PHE A 13 -25.69 4.09 -5.00
N ALA A 14 -26.98 4.28 -5.28
CA ALA A 14 -27.61 3.74 -6.47
C ALA A 14 -26.94 4.27 -7.75
N ALA A 15 -26.70 5.59 -7.85
CA ALA A 15 -25.99 6.19 -8.97
C ALA A 15 -24.53 5.69 -9.10
N TYR A 16 -23.85 5.49 -7.99
CA TYR A 16 -22.50 4.93 -7.98
C TYR A 16 -22.48 3.49 -8.53
N VAL A 17 -23.39 2.64 -8.05
CA VAL A 17 -23.52 1.25 -8.53
C VAL A 17 -23.91 1.21 -10.02
N GLU A 18 -24.79 2.11 -10.49
CA GLU A 18 -25.13 2.23 -11.90
C GLU A 18 -23.92 2.63 -12.76
N GLY A 19 -23.09 3.55 -12.26
CA GLY A 19 -21.82 3.88 -12.88
C GLY A 19 -20.89 2.66 -13.01
N LEU A 20 -20.76 1.84 -11.98
CA LEU A 20 -19.98 0.59 -12.05
C LEU A 20 -20.61 -0.42 -13.02
N ALA A 21 -21.94 -0.51 -13.05
CA ALA A 21 -22.66 -1.43 -13.93
C ALA A 21 -22.39 -1.16 -15.41
N SER A 22 -22.18 0.11 -15.80
CA SER A 22 -21.94 0.52 -17.19
C SER A 22 -20.71 -0.14 -17.82
N VAL A 23 -19.76 -0.64 -17.03
CA VAL A 23 -18.51 -1.26 -17.50
C VAL A 23 -18.49 -2.80 -17.37
N LEU A 24 -19.56 -3.42 -16.86
CA LEU A 24 -19.61 -4.88 -16.68
C LEU A 24 -19.88 -5.67 -17.97
N GLY A 25 -20.40 -5.02 -19.00
CA GLY A 25 -20.58 -5.60 -20.34
C GLY A 25 -21.76 -6.57 -20.50
N HIS A 26 -22.57 -6.81 -19.46
CA HIS A 26 -23.78 -7.66 -19.56
C HIS A 26 -24.82 -7.28 -18.50
N ALA A 27 -26.09 -7.22 -18.89
CA ALA A 27 -27.18 -6.81 -18.00
C ALA A 27 -27.38 -7.75 -16.79
N ASP A 28 -27.20 -9.06 -16.96
CA ASP A 28 -27.35 -10.04 -15.87
C ASP A 28 -26.37 -9.86 -14.71
N ARG A 29 -25.31 -9.04 -14.91
CA ARG A 29 -24.32 -8.74 -13.87
C ARG A 29 -24.71 -7.57 -12.99
N ILE A 30 -25.73 -6.80 -13.37
CA ILE A 30 -26.10 -5.56 -12.65
C ILE A 30 -26.70 -5.87 -11.27
N SER A 31 -27.66 -6.80 -11.20
CA SER A 31 -28.24 -7.18 -9.90
C SER A 31 -27.21 -7.80 -8.96
N PRO A 32 -26.41 -8.81 -9.38
CA PRO A 32 -25.34 -9.35 -8.52
C PRO A 32 -24.28 -8.31 -8.10
N LEU A 33 -23.92 -7.35 -8.96
CA LEU A 33 -23.05 -6.24 -8.59
C LEU A 33 -23.63 -5.41 -7.45
N ARG A 34 -24.88 -4.97 -7.60
CA ARG A 34 -25.58 -4.17 -6.59
C ARG A 34 -25.63 -4.91 -5.25
N ASP A 35 -26.06 -6.18 -5.29
CA ASP A 35 -26.21 -6.99 -4.09
C ASP A 35 -24.84 -7.28 -3.43
N TYR A 36 -23.80 -7.48 -4.22
CA TYR A 36 -22.44 -7.67 -3.71
C TYR A 36 -21.91 -6.40 -3.02
N CYS A 37 -22.01 -5.24 -3.67
CA CYS A 37 -21.63 -3.95 -3.09
C CYS A 37 -22.44 -3.65 -1.82
N THR A 38 -23.75 -3.89 -1.84
CA THR A 38 -24.63 -3.73 -0.68
C THR A 38 -24.19 -4.63 0.47
N GLY A 39 -23.91 -5.92 0.21
CA GLY A 39 -23.43 -6.87 1.20
C GLY A 39 -22.08 -6.50 1.82
N LEU A 40 -21.18 -5.88 1.04
CA LEU A 40 -19.89 -5.39 1.52
C LEU A 40 -20.04 -4.14 2.43
N ILE A 41 -20.98 -3.26 2.16
CA ILE A 41 -21.18 -2.02 2.93
C ILE A 41 -22.02 -2.26 4.19
N LEU A 42 -23.02 -3.13 4.12
CA LEU A 42 -23.88 -3.41 5.28
C LEU A 42 -23.08 -3.94 6.48
N PRO A 43 -23.41 -3.52 7.70
CA PRO A 43 -22.75 -4.02 8.91
C PRO A 43 -22.81 -5.56 9.00
N GLY A 44 -21.73 -6.19 9.50
CA GLY A 44 -21.70 -7.64 9.71
C GLY A 44 -20.29 -8.14 9.99
N GLU A 45 -20.18 -9.09 10.90
CA GLU A 45 -18.91 -9.69 11.33
C GLU A 45 -18.22 -10.45 10.20
N ARG A 46 -18.99 -11.04 9.28
CA ARG A 46 -18.48 -11.81 8.15
C ARG A 46 -19.11 -11.36 6.85
N LYS A 47 -18.28 -11.09 5.84
CA LYS A 47 -18.67 -10.63 4.51
C LYS A 47 -18.20 -11.59 3.42
N SER A 48 -18.33 -12.90 3.69
CA SER A 48 -18.27 -13.93 2.66
C SER A 48 -19.61 -14.04 1.92
N VAL A 49 -19.62 -14.78 0.81
CA VAL A 49 -20.79 -14.79 -0.09
C VAL A 49 -22.09 -15.22 0.57
N GLU A 50 -22.05 -16.22 1.45
CA GLU A 50 -23.25 -16.74 2.12
C GLU A 50 -23.89 -15.74 3.10
N PRO A 51 -23.15 -15.13 4.07
CA PRO A 51 -23.69 -14.09 4.92
C PRO A 51 -24.19 -12.87 4.14
N MET A 52 -23.54 -12.48 3.05
CA MET A 52 -24.00 -11.40 2.19
C MET A 52 -25.33 -11.76 1.49
N ALA A 53 -25.46 -13.00 0.99
CA ALA A 53 -26.70 -13.47 0.37
C ALA A 53 -27.87 -13.46 1.34
N ALA A 54 -27.66 -13.92 2.58
CA ALA A 54 -28.67 -13.91 3.62
C ALA A 54 -29.16 -12.49 3.98
N LYS A 55 -28.27 -11.50 3.90
CA LYS A 55 -28.61 -10.09 4.16
C LYS A 55 -29.32 -9.41 2.99
N THR A 56 -28.85 -9.65 1.77
CA THR A 56 -29.36 -8.96 0.58
C THR A 56 -30.65 -9.59 0.03
N ALA A 57 -30.89 -10.88 0.31
CA ALA A 57 -32.09 -11.57 -0.13
C ALA A 57 -32.51 -12.69 0.87
N PRO A 58 -32.97 -12.34 2.08
CA PRO A 58 -33.29 -13.32 3.14
C PRO A 58 -34.34 -14.37 2.73
N ALA A 59 -35.31 -13.99 1.92
CA ALA A 59 -36.36 -14.91 1.46
C ALA A 59 -35.87 -15.93 0.41
N ARG A 60 -34.71 -15.73 -0.21
CA ARG A 60 -34.14 -16.58 -1.28
C ARG A 60 -32.63 -16.75 -1.16
N THR A 61 -32.10 -16.89 0.03
CA THR A 61 -30.67 -16.93 0.35
C THR A 61 -29.89 -17.92 -0.54
N ALA A 62 -30.42 -19.14 -0.77
CA ALA A 62 -29.72 -20.15 -1.58
C ALA A 62 -29.52 -19.71 -3.04
N ALA A 63 -30.54 -19.17 -3.67
CA ALA A 63 -30.45 -18.66 -5.05
C ALA A 63 -29.52 -17.43 -5.12
N GLN A 64 -29.61 -16.55 -4.16
CA GLN A 64 -28.74 -15.37 -4.03
C GLN A 64 -27.28 -15.75 -3.84
N HIS A 65 -27.01 -16.74 -2.98
CA HIS A 65 -25.68 -17.29 -2.78
C HIS A 65 -25.07 -17.77 -4.09
N GLN A 66 -25.80 -18.56 -4.90
CA GLN A 66 -25.34 -19.04 -6.20
C GLN A 66 -25.08 -17.86 -7.17
N SER A 67 -25.97 -16.86 -7.20
CA SER A 67 -25.80 -15.67 -8.04
C SER A 67 -24.53 -14.89 -7.70
N LEU A 68 -24.30 -14.59 -6.42
CA LEU A 68 -23.10 -13.86 -5.96
C LEU A 68 -21.82 -14.69 -6.16
N LEU A 69 -21.89 -16.00 -5.92
CA LEU A 69 -20.76 -16.91 -6.15
C LEU A 69 -20.37 -16.96 -7.64
N HIS A 70 -21.36 -17.06 -8.54
CA HIS A 70 -21.13 -17.00 -9.99
C HIS A 70 -20.53 -15.64 -10.38
N PHE A 71 -21.07 -14.55 -9.89
CA PHE A 71 -20.63 -13.18 -10.19
C PHE A 71 -19.14 -12.97 -9.84
N VAL A 72 -18.71 -13.39 -8.64
CA VAL A 72 -17.33 -13.18 -8.19
C VAL A 72 -16.36 -14.27 -8.69
N GLY A 73 -16.80 -15.50 -8.84
CA GLY A 73 -15.93 -16.65 -9.14
C GLY A 73 -15.85 -17.02 -10.62
N VAL A 74 -16.92 -16.81 -11.38
CA VAL A 74 -17.08 -17.37 -12.75
C VAL A 74 -17.24 -16.29 -13.81
N ALA A 75 -18.06 -15.28 -13.56
CA ALA A 75 -18.35 -14.23 -14.54
C ALA A 75 -17.06 -13.54 -15.04
N THR A 76 -17.05 -13.18 -16.35
CA THR A 76 -15.86 -12.70 -17.06
C THR A 76 -15.82 -11.17 -17.22
N TRP A 77 -16.21 -10.42 -16.20
CA TRP A 77 -16.05 -8.97 -16.22
C TRP A 77 -14.59 -8.56 -15.91
N SER A 78 -14.22 -7.33 -16.25
CA SER A 78 -12.85 -6.84 -16.14
C SER A 78 -12.62 -6.06 -14.84
N ASP A 79 -11.71 -6.55 -13.99
CA ASP A 79 -11.25 -5.83 -12.80
C ASP A 79 -10.72 -4.43 -13.17
N GLU A 80 -9.93 -4.35 -14.24
CA GLU A 80 -9.32 -3.10 -14.70
C GLU A 80 -10.37 -2.04 -15.06
N LYS A 81 -11.43 -2.42 -15.82
CA LYS A 81 -12.50 -1.52 -16.18
C LYS A 81 -13.28 -1.02 -14.96
N VAL A 82 -13.55 -1.91 -14.01
CA VAL A 82 -14.24 -1.54 -12.77
C VAL A 82 -13.37 -0.61 -11.92
N LEU A 83 -12.08 -0.91 -11.73
CA LEU A 83 -11.17 -0.04 -11.00
C LEU A 83 -10.97 1.32 -11.71
N ALA A 84 -10.94 1.33 -13.05
CA ALA A 84 -10.91 2.59 -13.81
C ALA A 84 -12.16 3.44 -13.53
N LYS A 85 -13.34 2.81 -13.50
CA LYS A 85 -14.60 3.50 -13.19
C LYS A 85 -14.66 3.99 -11.75
N VAL A 86 -14.15 3.20 -10.80
CA VAL A 86 -13.99 3.65 -9.40
C VAL A 86 -13.13 4.92 -9.32
N ARG A 87 -11.98 4.94 -9.99
CA ARG A 87 -11.12 6.14 -10.03
C ARG A 87 -11.84 7.35 -10.62
N GLU A 88 -12.49 7.17 -11.77
CA GLU A 88 -13.25 8.23 -12.44
C GLU A 88 -14.28 8.88 -11.50
N MET A 89 -14.97 8.07 -10.70
CA MET A 89 -16.04 8.55 -9.82
C MET A 89 -15.52 9.11 -8.48
N VAL A 90 -14.39 8.59 -7.97
CA VAL A 90 -13.91 8.92 -6.61
C VAL A 90 -12.84 10.02 -6.62
N LEU A 91 -11.95 10.03 -7.63
CA LEU A 91 -10.84 10.97 -7.70
C LEU A 91 -11.28 12.45 -7.62
N PRO A 92 -12.35 12.90 -8.29
CA PRO A 92 -12.82 14.29 -8.17
C PRO A 92 -13.21 14.68 -6.75
N ALA A 93 -13.71 13.73 -5.95
CA ALA A 93 -14.03 13.99 -4.54
C ALA A 93 -12.77 14.16 -3.69
N MET A 94 -11.75 13.35 -3.91
CA MET A 94 -10.46 13.48 -3.25
C MET A 94 -9.77 14.80 -3.60
N GLU A 95 -9.74 15.17 -4.89
CA GLU A 95 -9.05 16.37 -5.38
C GLU A 95 -9.69 17.69 -4.90
N ARG A 96 -10.98 17.68 -4.56
CA ARG A 96 -11.60 18.84 -3.90
C ARG A 96 -10.99 19.20 -2.55
N ARG A 97 -10.35 18.24 -1.88
CA ARG A 97 -9.69 18.44 -0.58
C ARG A 97 -8.20 18.75 -0.70
N GLY A 98 -7.65 18.58 -1.85
CA GLY A 98 -6.24 18.81 -2.16
C GLY A 98 -5.75 17.88 -3.27
N PRO A 99 -4.67 18.23 -3.96
CA PRO A 99 -4.11 17.41 -5.02
C PRO A 99 -3.68 16.04 -4.50
N ILE A 100 -3.54 15.07 -5.40
CA ILE A 100 -2.88 13.80 -5.07
C ILE A 100 -1.39 14.10 -4.86
N GLU A 101 -0.86 13.70 -3.71
CA GLU A 101 0.51 13.98 -3.28
C GLU A 101 1.38 12.73 -3.24
N ALA A 102 0.76 11.57 -3.03
CA ALA A 102 1.50 10.32 -2.85
C ALA A 102 0.91 9.15 -3.64
N TRP A 103 1.82 8.27 -4.06
CA TRP A 103 1.56 6.89 -4.49
C TRP A 103 2.13 5.95 -3.44
N ILE A 104 1.25 5.33 -2.66
CA ILE A 104 1.66 4.46 -1.56
C ILE A 104 1.61 3.01 -2.02
N ILE A 105 2.75 2.34 -1.98
CA ILE A 105 2.88 0.93 -2.35
C ILE A 105 3.18 0.13 -1.10
N ASP A 106 2.40 -0.93 -0.89
CA ASP A 106 2.62 -1.87 0.20
C ASP A 106 2.01 -3.24 -0.15
N ASP A 107 2.25 -4.23 0.71
CA ASP A 107 1.62 -5.53 0.57
C ASP A 107 0.80 -5.89 1.82
N THR A 108 -0.22 -6.70 1.60
CA THR A 108 -1.05 -7.18 2.70
C THR A 108 -1.25 -8.68 2.65
N GLY A 109 -1.12 -9.35 3.82
CA GLY A 109 -1.27 -10.78 3.97
C GLY A 109 -2.71 -11.19 4.33
N PHE A 110 -3.11 -12.38 3.88
CA PHE A 110 -4.40 -13.02 4.16
C PHE A 110 -4.13 -14.43 4.71
N PRO A 111 -4.21 -14.65 6.02
CA PRO A 111 -4.04 -15.98 6.61
C PRO A 111 -5.02 -16.98 6.00
N LYS A 112 -4.54 -18.19 5.71
CA LYS A 112 -5.34 -19.30 5.17
C LYS A 112 -4.98 -20.60 5.89
N GLN A 113 -5.98 -21.44 6.16
CA GLN A 113 -5.74 -22.72 6.81
C GLN A 113 -5.31 -23.81 5.82
N GLY A 114 -5.86 -23.79 4.61
CA GLY A 114 -5.64 -24.83 3.60
C GLY A 114 -4.51 -24.54 2.62
N LYS A 115 -4.17 -25.56 1.78
CA LYS A 115 -3.09 -25.50 0.78
C LYS A 115 -3.59 -25.19 -0.65
N HIS A 116 -4.90 -24.98 -0.83
CA HIS A 116 -5.51 -24.93 -2.17
C HIS A 116 -5.84 -23.53 -2.68
N SER A 117 -5.85 -22.51 -1.83
CA SER A 117 -6.07 -21.14 -2.28
C SER A 117 -4.89 -20.68 -3.14
N VAL A 118 -5.19 -20.01 -4.26
CA VAL A 118 -4.16 -19.54 -5.20
C VAL A 118 -3.09 -18.68 -4.51
N GLY A 119 -1.82 -18.95 -4.75
CA GLY A 119 -0.71 -18.19 -4.17
C GLY A 119 -0.44 -18.44 -2.67
N VAL A 120 -1.15 -19.38 -2.03
CA VAL A 120 -0.94 -19.70 -0.63
C VAL A 120 0.34 -20.48 -0.40
N GLN A 121 1.13 -20.05 0.57
CA GLN A 121 2.29 -20.79 1.11
C GLN A 121 2.70 -20.20 2.46
N PRO A 122 3.56 -20.88 3.25
CA PRO A 122 4.25 -20.26 4.37
C PRO A 122 5.10 -19.08 3.88
N GLN A 123 4.79 -17.90 4.39
CA GLN A 123 5.50 -16.65 4.10
C GLN A 123 5.18 -15.62 5.18
N TYR A 124 5.96 -14.54 5.23
CA TYR A 124 5.69 -13.48 6.21
C TYR A 124 4.30 -12.89 5.99
N CYS A 125 3.49 -12.93 7.02
CA CYS A 125 2.14 -12.37 7.07
C CYS A 125 2.12 -11.13 7.96
N GLY A 126 2.12 -9.94 7.35
CA GLY A 126 2.15 -8.68 8.09
C GLY A 126 0.98 -8.52 9.07
N GLN A 127 -0.18 -9.12 8.80
CA GLN A 127 -1.33 -9.13 9.71
C GLN A 127 -1.04 -9.89 11.01
N LEU A 128 -0.22 -10.93 10.96
CA LEU A 128 0.12 -11.76 12.11
C LEU A 128 1.50 -11.41 12.71
N GLY A 129 2.27 -10.55 12.05
CA GLY A 129 3.63 -10.18 12.46
C GLY A 129 4.65 -11.34 12.42
N ARG A 130 4.33 -12.45 11.75
CA ARG A 130 5.15 -13.68 11.70
C ARG A 130 4.96 -14.43 10.39
N GLU A 131 5.79 -15.44 10.14
CA GLU A 131 5.55 -16.39 9.07
C GLU A 131 4.29 -17.21 9.36
N ALA A 132 3.43 -17.31 8.35
CA ALA A 132 2.20 -18.08 8.41
C ALA A 132 1.79 -18.53 6.99
N ASN A 133 0.95 -19.56 6.92
CA ASN A 133 0.33 -19.98 5.67
C ASN A 133 -0.65 -18.88 5.22
N CYS A 134 -0.28 -18.11 4.21
CA CYS A 134 -1.07 -16.95 3.77
C CYS A 134 -0.96 -16.70 2.27
N GLN A 135 -1.92 -15.95 1.74
CA GLN A 135 -1.81 -15.24 0.46
C GLN A 135 -1.27 -13.83 0.75
N VAL A 136 -0.56 -13.24 -0.20
CA VAL A 136 -0.09 -11.86 -0.09
C VAL A 136 -0.43 -11.13 -1.37
N ALA A 137 -0.91 -9.90 -1.27
CA ALA A 137 -1.16 -9.06 -2.43
C ALA A 137 -0.44 -7.72 -2.30
N VAL A 138 0.07 -7.24 -3.42
CA VAL A 138 0.70 -5.91 -3.56
C VAL A 138 -0.33 -4.94 -4.10
N SER A 139 -0.43 -3.76 -3.51
CA SER A 139 -1.30 -2.69 -4.00
C SER A 139 -0.56 -1.37 -4.19
N LEU A 140 -1.10 -0.54 -5.06
CA LEU A 140 -0.78 0.87 -5.19
C LEU A 140 -2.02 1.68 -4.86
N SER A 141 -1.89 2.61 -3.91
CA SER A 141 -2.92 3.59 -3.54
C SER A 141 -2.48 5.00 -3.92
N ILE A 142 -3.40 5.79 -4.47
CA ILE A 142 -3.22 7.25 -4.57
C ILE A 142 -3.69 7.90 -3.26
N ALA A 143 -3.00 8.93 -2.80
CA ALA A 143 -3.32 9.57 -1.53
C ALA A 143 -3.05 11.08 -1.54
N ASN A 144 -3.80 11.80 -0.73
CA ASN A 144 -3.51 13.14 -0.25
C ASN A 144 -3.65 13.17 1.29
N HIS A 145 -3.55 14.34 1.91
CA HIS A 145 -3.70 14.46 3.37
C HIS A 145 -5.09 14.07 3.90
N SER A 146 -6.13 14.07 3.06
CA SER A 146 -7.52 13.77 3.48
C SER A 146 -7.88 12.30 3.28
N ALA A 147 -7.55 11.72 2.13
CA ALA A 147 -8.01 10.41 1.72
C ALA A 147 -6.94 9.60 0.99
N SER A 148 -7.16 8.30 0.89
CA SER A 148 -6.42 7.38 0.04
C SER A 148 -7.35 6.36 -0.60
N LEU A 149 -6.98 5.89 -1.80
CA LEU A 149 -7.75 4.93 -2.58
C LEU A 149 -6.81 3.95 -3.27
N PRO A 150 -6.93 2.63 -3.03
CA PRO A 150 -6.24 1.64 -3.83
C PRO A 150 -6.70 1.70 -5.30
N VAL A 151 -5.76 1.80 -6.22
CA VAL A 151 -6.04 1.91 -7.67
C VAL A 151 -5.49 0.74 -8.48
N ALA A 152 -4.54 0.00 -7.91
CA ALA A 152 -4.03 -1.25 -8.45
C ALA A 152 -3.84 -2.27 -7.33
N TYR A 153 -4.13 -3.53 -7.65
CA TYR A 153 -4.11 -4.62 -6.69
C TYR A 153 -3.76 -5.93 -7.40
N ARG A 154 -2.75 -6.65 -6.90
CA ARG A 154 -2.32 -7.89 -7.51
C ARG A 154 -1.86 -8.92 -6.48
N LEU A 155 -2.41 -10.14 -6.60
CA LEU A 155 -1.96 -11.28 -5.83
C LEU A 155 -0.50 -11.65 -6.21
N TYR A 156 0.36 -11.73 -5.21
CA TYR A 156 1.69 -12.30 -5.37
C TYR A 156 1.59 -13.80 -5.61
N LEU A 157 2.16 -14.27 -6.73
CA LEU A 157 2.23 -15.69 -7.06
C LEU A 157 3.62 -16.22 -6.72
N PRO A 158 3.79 -17.00 -5.65
CA PRO A 158 5.07 -17.55 -5.25
C PRO A 158 5.72 -18.41 -6.34
N LYS A 159 7.05 -18.55 -6.29
CA LYS A 159 7.84 -19.25 -7.32
C LYS A 159 7.41 -20.72 -7.52
N GLU A 160 7.08 -21.39 -6.43
CA GLU A 160 6.59 -22.79 -6.45
C GLU A 160 5.24 -22.88 -7.15
N TRP A 161 4.32 -21.92 -6.90
CA TRP A 161 3.05 -21.81 -7.61
C TRP A 161 3.24 -21.52 -9.10
N ALA A 162 4.16 -20.61 -9.42
CA ALA A 162 4.40 -20.21 -10.81
C ALA A 162 4.94 -21.36 -11.67
N LYS A 163 5.68 -22.30 -11.07
CA LYS A 163 6.23 -23.49 -11.73
C LYS A 163 5.26 -24.65 -11.86
N ASP A 164 4.23 -24.72 -11.00
CA ASP A 164 3.27 -25.83 -10.97
C ASP A 164 2.11 -25.59 -11.95
N ALA A 165 2.23 -26.13 -13.15
CA ALA A 165 1.23 -25.96 -14.21
C ALA A 165 -0.14 -26.55 -13.82
N ALA A 166 -0.18 -27.64 -13.06
CA ALA A 166 -1.42 -28.30 -12.64
C ALA A 166 -2.17 -27.44 -11.61
N ARG A 167 -1.46 -26.93 -10.59
CA ARG A 167 -2.04 -25.99 -9.61
C ARG A 167 -2.53 -24.71 -10.28
N ARG A 168 -1.74 -24.14 -11.19
CA ARG A 168 -2.13 -22.93 -11.96
C ARG A 168 -3.41 -23.16 -12.74
N LYS A 169 -3.51 -24.26 -13.49
CA LYS A 169 -4.71 -24.61 -14.25
C LYS A 169 -5.92 -24.77 -13.36
N LYS A 170 -5.78 -25.51 -12.25
CA LYS A 170 -6.87 -25.72 -11.26
C LYS A 170 -7.35 -24.44 -10.62
N ALA A 171 -6.46 -23.49 -10.34
CA ALA A 171 -6.78 -22.20 -9.75
C ALA A 171 -7.16 -21.12 -10.78
N GLY A 172 -7.14 -21.42 -12.08
CA GLY A 172 -7.48 -20.49 -13.16
C GLY A 172 -6.49 -19.33 -13.28
N VAL A 173 -5.18 -19.55 -12.97
CA VAL A 173 -4.15 -18.52 -13.14
C VAL A 173 -3.93 -18.23 -14.62
N PRO A 174 -4.05 -16.99 -15.09
CA PRO A 174 -3.84 -16.63 -16.51
C PRO A 174 -2.45 -17.04 -17.01
N ARG A 175 -2.36 -17.40 -18.30
CA ARG A 175 -1.09 -17.89 -18.88
C ARG A 175 0.02 -16.84 -18.87
N ASN A 176 -0.33 -15.56 -19.00
CA ASN A 176 0.60 -14.43 -18.99
C ASN A 176 1.11 -14.05 -17.59
N ILE A 177 0.58 -14.66 -16.52
CA ILE A 177 1.08 -14.43 -15.17
C ILE A 177 2.29 -15.32 -14.92
N SER A 178 3.46 -14.73 -14.75
CA SER A 178 4.71 -15.39 -14.36
C SER A 178 5.09 -15.04 -12.92
N PHE A 179 6.09 -15.71 -12.38
CA PHE A 179 6.70 -15.31 -11.11
C PHE A 179 7.32 -13.93 -11.24
N LYS A 180 7.01 -13.08 -10.28
CA LYS A 180 7.65 -11.78 -10.06
C LYS A 180 7.80 -11.55 -8.58
N THR A 181 8.90 -10.94 -8.19
CA THR A 181 9.09 -10.47 -6.81
C THR A 181 8.11 -9.34 -6.49
N LYS A 182 7.86 -9.09 -5.22
CA LYS A 182 6.98 -7.97 -4.81
C LYS A 182 7.48 -6.61 -5.33
N PRO A 183 8.80 -6.29 -5.27
CA PRO A 183 9.32 -5.07 -5.89
C PRO A 183 9.09 -4.97 -7.40
N GLU A 184 9.20 -6.08 -8.15
CA GLU A 184 8.88 -6.10 -9.58
C GLU A 184 7.40 -5.85 -9.85
N ILE A 185 6.50 -6.41 -9.03
CA ILE A 185 5.06 -6.12 -9.11
C ILE A 185 4.80 -4.64 -8.81
N ALA A 186 5.43 -4.08 -7.78
CA ALA A 186 5.33 -2.67 -7.44
C ALA A 186 5.76 -1.76 -8.60
N LEU A 187 6.91 -2.07 -9.23
CA LEU A 187 7.40 -1.29 -10.38
C LEU A 187 6.44 -1.37 -11.58
N GLU A 188 5.82 -2.52 -11.82
CA GLU A 188 4.80 -2.66 -12.88
C GLU A 188 3.56 -1.81 -12.58
N GLN A 189 3.10 -1.79 -11.34
CA GLN A 189 1.96 -0.96 -10.94
C GLN A 189 2.29 0.54 -11.07
N ILE A 190 3.50 0.96 -10.73
CA ILE A 190 3.96 2.35 -10.90
C ILE A 190 4.02 2.71 -12.39
N ARG A 191 4.61 1.83 -13.22
CA ARG A 191 4.67 2.06 -14.68
C ARG A 191 3.27 2.20 -15.27
N TRP A 192 2.38 1.27 -14.93
CA TRP A 192 0.98 1.33 -15.32
C TRP A 192 0.32 2.65 -14.86
N ALA A 193 0.55 3.10 -13.63
CA ALA A 193 -0.02 4.35 -13.13
C ALA A 193 0.48 5.57 -13.94
N CYS A 194 1.76 5.56 -14.37
CA CYS A 194 2.31 6.57 -15.28
C CYS A 194 1.62 6.54 -16.65
N GLU A 195 1.49 5.35 -17.23
CA GLU A 195 0.89 5.12 -18.56
C GLU A 195 -0.62 5.42 -18.57
N ALA A 196 -1.31 5.11 -17.48
CA ALA A 196 -2.72 5.42 -17.29
C ALA A 196 -3.00 6.91 -16.99
N GLY A 197 -1.97 7.75 -16.91
CA GLY A 197 -2.09 9.18 -16.67
C GLY A 197 -2.65 9.56 -15.30
N LEU A 198 -2.40 8.73 -14.26
CA LEU A 198 -2.80 9.08 -12.91
C LEU A 198 -2.09 10.35 -12.43
N PRO A 199 -2.77 11.19 -11.61
CA PRO A 199 -2.12 12.34 -10.98
C PRO A 199 -0.82 11.92 -10.30
N ARG A 200 0.28 12.60 -10.62
CA ARG A 200 1.61 12.26 -10.11
C ARG A 200 1.68 12.51 -8.61
N GLY A 201 2.29 11.58 -7.90
CA GLY A 201 2.57 11.67 -6.48
C GLY A 201 3.96 11.13 -6.17
N VAL A 202 4.45 11.40 -4.96
CA VAL A 202 5.70 10.83 -4.44
C VAL A 202 5.47 9.36 -4.09
N ALA A 203 6.30 8.46 -4.61
CA ALA A 203 6.19 7.03 -4.29
C ALA A 203 6.68 6.76 -2.86
N LEU A 204 5.80 6.24 -2.02
CA LEU A 204 6.08 5.94 -0.61
C LEU A 204 6.05 4.43 -0.40
N MET A 205 7.10 3.89 0.22
CA MET A 205 7.26 2.45 0.48
C MET A 205 7.98 2.18 1.79
N ASP A 206 7.81 0.99 2.31
CA ASP A 206 8.56 0.52 3.47
C ASP A 206 9.97 0.00 3.08
N ALA A 207 10.73 -0.46 4.09
CA ALA A 207 12.08 -0.94 3.88
C ALA A 207 12.15 -2.29 3.13
N ALA A 208 11.07 -3.06 3.04
CA ALA A 208 11.05 -4.28 2.25
C ALA A 208 11.14 -4.00 0.74
N TYR A 209 10.60 -2.87 0.33
CA TYR A 209 10.69 -2.37 -1.06
C TYR A 209 11.90 -1.46 -1.26
N GLY A 210 12.14 -0.54 -0.33
CA GLY A 210 13.16 0.49 -0.48
C GLY A 210 14.60 -0.03 -0.53
N VAL A 211 14.89 -1.25 -0.06
CA VAL A 211 16.20 -1.89 -0.21
C VAL A 211 16.47 -2.37 -1.64
N ASP A 212 15.42 -2.58 -2.45
CA ASP A 212 15.60 -3.03 -3.84
C ASP A 212 16.06 -1.88 -4.74
N SER A 213 17.31 -1.98 -5.16
CA SER A 213 17.94 -0.96 -6.00
C SER A 213 17.36 -0.88 -7.41
N ARG A 214 16.88 -2.01 -7.97
CA ARG A 214 16.27 -2.04 -9.31
C ARG A 214 14.95 -1.31 -9.30
N LEU A 215 14.18 -1.44 -8.22
CA LEU A 215 12.94 -0.70 -8.02
C LEU A 215 13.21 0.81 -7.97
N ARG A 216 14.19 1.26 -7.14
CA ARG A 216 14.56 2.68 -7.07
C ARG A 216 15.02 3.25 -8.41
N THR A 217 15.92 2.53 -9.10
CA THR A 217 16.38 2.93 -10.45
C THR A 217 15.23 2.97 -11.46
N GLY A 218 14.34 1.99 -11.40
CA GLY A 218 13.15 1.95 -12.25
C GLY A 218 12.21 3.13 -12.04
N MET A 219 11.98 3.55 -10.79
CA MET A 219 11.19 4.75 -10.47
C MET A 219 11.86 6.02 -11.01
N THR A 220 13.16 6.16 -10.79
CA THR A 220 13.93 7.31 -11.33
C THR A 220 13.85 7.37 -12.86
N ALA A 221 13.96 6.23 -13.54
CA ALA A 221 13.83 6.16 -15.01
C ALA A 221 12.42 6.55 -15.50
N LEU A 222 11.38 6.35 -14.69
CA LEU A 222 10.01 6.80 -14.98
C LEU A 222 9.74 8.25 -14.57
N GLY A 223 10.74 8.97 -14.06
CA GLY A 223 10.59 10.32 -13.54
C GLY A 223 9.70 10.39 -12.29
N VAL A 224 9.63 9.31 -11.50
CA VAL A 224 8.86 9.25 -10.27
C VAL A 224 9.79 9.49 -9.09
N THR A 225 9.52 10.55 -8.33
CA THR A 225 10.20 10.83 -7.06
C THR A 225 9.71 9.88 -5.98
N TYR A 226 10.57 9.62 -4.98
CA TYR A 226 10.21 8.70 -3.92
C TYR A 226 10.71 9.12 -2.53
N VAL A 227 10.05 8.59 -1.50
CA VAL A 227 10.54 8.49 -0.12
C VAL A 227 10.33 7.05 0.32
N VAL A 228 11.42 6.28 0.44
CA VAL A 228 11.35 4.84 0.70
C VAL A 228 12.12 4.49 1.96
N GLY A 229 11.52 3.70 2.84
CA GLY A 229 12.20 3.13 3.99
C GLY A 229 13.40 2.29 3.57
N ILE A 230 14.46 2.27 4.37
CA ILE A 230 15.63 1.42 4.15
C ILE A 230 16.10 0.75 5.44
N GLN A 231 16.89 -0.29 5.28
CA GLN A 231 17.56 -0.93 6.43
C GLN A 231 18.77 -0.13 6.88
N PRO A 232 19.07 -0.08 8.19
CA PRO A 232 20.22 0.67 8.75
C PRO A 232 21.59 0.27 8.19
N LYS A 233 21.70 -0.94 7.64
CA LYS A 233 22.93 -1.50 7.06
C LYS A 233 23.24 -1.05 5.64
N ILE A 234 22.33 -0.36 4.97
CA ILE A 234 22.56 0.17 3.61
C ILE A 234 23.82 1.03 3.62
N LEU A 235 24.70 0.77 2.64
CA LEU A 235 25.96 1.47 2.49
C LEU A 235 25.77 2.75 1.67
N VAL A 236 26.36 3.84 2.13
CA VAL A 236 26.27 5.16 1.51
C VAL A 236 27.63 5.87 1.53
N TRP A 237 27.85 6.75 0.56
CA TRP A 237 28.92 7.74 0.60
C TRP A 237 28.35 9.06 1.14
N PRO A 238 28.91 9.62 2.21
CA PRO A 238 28.54 10.97 2.67
C PRO A 238 28.81 12.03 1.58
N ARG A 239 28.15 13.18 1.74
CA ARG A 239 28.34 14.31 0.83
C ARG A 239 29.81 14.68 0.68
N GLY A 240 30.24 14.95 -0.54
CA GLY A 240 31.64 15.31 -0.85
C GLY A 240 32.60 14.12 -0.91
N THR A 241 32.13 12.91 -0.58
CA THR A 241 32.87 11.67 -0.76
C THR A 241 32.26 10.87 -1.90
N GLY A 242 33.02 9.95 -2.47
CA GLY A 242 32.54 9.12 -3.57
C GLY A 242 33.63 8.13 -3.99
N PRO A 243 33.29 7.19 -4.87
CA PRO A 243 34.25 6.23 -5.36
C PRO A 243 35.39 6.96 -6.09
N LYS A 244 36.61 6.64 -5.69
CA LYS A 244 37.81 7.18 -6.37
C LYS A 244 37.91 6.55 -7.76
N ARG A 245 38.22 7.35 -8.79
CA ARG A 245 38.50 6.85 -10.14
C ARG A 245 39.50 5.71 -10.13
N ARG A 246 39.20 4.62 -10.83
CA ARG A 246 40.18 3.57 -11.11
C ARG A 246 41.39 4.21 -11.82
N GLY A 247 42.56 4.10 -11.17
CA GLY A 247 43.81 4.59 -11.78
C GLY A 247 44.76 5.33 -10.85
N ARG A 248 44.46 5.52 -9.57
CA ARG A 248 45.45 6.08 -8.61
C ARG A 248 46.39 4.97 -8.11
N PRO A 249 47.72 5.19 -8.07
CA PRO A 249 48.69 4.21 -7.61
C PRO A 249 48.40 3.79 -6.15
N ILE A 250 48.60 2.53 -5.85
CA ILE A 250 48.60 1.97 -4.48
C ILE A 250 49.68 2.69 -3.72
N ASN A 251 49.35 3.39 -2.64
CA ASN A 251 50.35 3.94 -1.73
C ASN A 251 51.16 2.78 -1.10
N ASN A 252 52.44 3.02 -0.87
CA ASN A 252 53.42 2.04 -0.35
C ASN A 252 53.07 1.32 0.97
N THR A 253 51.90 1.56 1.56
CA THR A 253 51.41 0.92 2.80
C THR A 253 50.48 -0.25 2.56
N GLY A 254 50.17 -0.63 1.30
CA GLY A 254 49.33 -1.80 0.98
C GLY A 254 47.86 -1.67 1.40
N ARG A 255 47.46 -0.61 2.07
CA ARG A 255 46.03 -0.30 2.34
C ARG A 255 45.46 0.47 1.17
N ARG A 256 44.51 -0.11 0.48
CA ARG A 256 43.56 0.66 -0.36
C ARG A 256 42.84 1.59 0.63
N ASP A 257 43.08 2.90 0.49
CA ASP A 257 42.16 3.91 1.00
C ASP A 257 40.85 3.73 0.24
N GLU A 258 40.03 2.77 0.65
CA GLU A 258 38.65 2.70 0.18
C GLU A 258 37.99 4.00 0.60
N PRO A 259 37.28 4.69 -0.33
CA PRO A 259 36.54 5.89 0.04
C PRO A 259 35.57 5.50 1.16
N ASP A 260 35.29 6.44 2.04
CA ASP A 260 34.49 6.31 3.26
C ASP A 260 33.06 5.80 3.02
N LEU A 261 32.95 4.58 2.51
CA LEU A 261 31.70 3.86 2.37
C LEU A 261 31.28 3.36 3.75
N ILE A 262 30.22 3.93 4.29
CA ILE A 262 29.76 3.63 5.64
C ILE A 262 28.27 3.24 5.61
N SER A 263 27.82 2.49 6.62
CA SER A 263 26.39 2.20 6.77
C SER A 263 25.62 3.44 7.20
N ALA A 264 24.35 3.54 6.77
CA ALA A 264 23.45 4.61 7.19
C ALA A 264 23.40 4.72 8.74
N LYS A 265 23.45 3.57 9.44
CA LYS A 265 23.53 3.52 10.91
C LYS A 265 24.78 4.19 11.47
N ARG A 266 25.95 3.94 10.85
CA ARG A 266 27.20 4.57 11.26
C ARG A 266 27.16 6.06 11.01
N LEU A 267 26.74 6.46 9.79
CA LEU A 267 26.57 7.87 9.46
C LEU A 267 25.68 8.60 10.46
N ALA A 268 24.54 8.00 10.83
CA ALA A 268 23.62 8.57 11.80
C ALA A 268 24.23 8.78 13.19
N ARG A 269 25.13 7.88 13.64
CA ARG A 269 25.84 8.00 14.93
C ARG A 269 26.91 9.08 14.93
N ASP A 270 27.52 9.29 13.77
CA ASP A 270 28.59 10.25 13.59
C ASP A 270 28.08 11.69 13.36
N LEU A 271 26.74 11.87 13.24
CA LEU A 271 26.13 13.19 13.07
C LEU A 271 26.24 14.02 14.36
N PRO A 272 26.62 15.30 14.24
CA PRO A 272 26.67 16.20 15.38
C PRO A 272 25.25 16.52 15.91
N ASN A 273 25.15 16.97 17.15
CA ASN A 273 23.86 17.20 17.80
C ASN A 273 23.01 18.29 17.14
N ASP A 274 23.60 19.28 16.52
CA ASP A 274 22.94 20.36 15.78
C ASP A 274 22.32 19.91 14.43
N ALA A 275 22.73 18.73 13.92
CA ALA A 275 22.09 18.12 12.75
C ALA A 275 20.68 17.60 13.05
N TRP A 276 20.31 17.47 14.32
CA TRP A 276 19.05 16.90 14.77
C TRP A 276 18.03 17.96 15.13
N GLN A 277 16.81 17.88 14.53
CA GLN A 277 15.70 18.76 14.83
C GLN A 277 14.49 17.96 15.32
N THR A 278 13.79 18.47 16.33
CA THR A 278 12.52 17.88 16.76
C THR A 278 11.40 18.38 15.83
N ILE A 279 10.77 17.46 15.14
CA ILE A 279 9.66 17.74 14.23
C ILE A 279 8.41 17.06 14.77
N ARG A 280 7.28 17.79 14.72
CA ARG A 280 5.96 17.30 15.12
C ARG A 280 5.12 17.05 13.87
N TRP A 281 4.39 15.94 13.84
CA TRP A 281 3.45 15.61 12.76
C TRP A 281 2.17 15.01 13.33
N ARG A 282 1.17 14.81 12.49
CA ARG A 282 -0.08 14.12 12.84
C ARG A 282 -0.36 12.98 11.86
N GLU A 283 -0.93 11.92 12.41
CA GLU A 283 -1.47 10.79 11.65
C GLU A 283 -3.00 10.81 11.82
N GLY A 284 -3.69 11.40 10.84
CA GLY A 284 -5.15 11.61 10.90
C GLY A 284 -5.57 12.65 11.95
N SER A 285 -6.60 12.33 12.73
CA SER A 285 -7.12 13.18 13.80
C SER A 285 -6.51 12.89 15.18
N ALA A 286 -5.54 11.95 15.24
CA ALA A 286 -4.86 11.56 16.47
C ALA A 286 -4.04 12.71 17.07
N GLU A 287 -3.48 12.50 18.25
CA GLU A 287 -2.58 13.43 18.91
C GLU A 287 -1.35 13.77 18.08
N TRP A 288 -0.74 14.91 18.38
CA TRP A 288 0.53 15.29 17.78
C TRP A 288 1.63 14.34 18.21
N LEU A 289 2.24 13.70 17.24
CA LEU A 289 3.45 12.90 17.40
C LEU A 289 4.69 13.79 17.25
N SER A 290 5.79 13.43 17.89
CA SER A 290 7.06 14.14 17.75
C SER A 290 8.23 13.17 17.85
N SER A 291 9.28 13.48 17.10
CA SER A 291 10.55 12.73 17.13
C SER A 291 11.69 13.64 16.70
N ARG A 292 12.92 13.22 16.98
CA ARG A 292 14.11 13.90 16.45
C ARG A 292 14.42 13.35 15.06
N PHE A 293 14.67 14.23 14.11
CA PHE A 293 15.04 13.90 12.74
C PHE A 293 16.37 14.57 12.37
N ALA A 294 17.13 13.87 11.54
CA ALA A 294 18.26 14.45 10.81
C ALA A 294 18.10 14.13 9.31
N ARG A 295 18.63 15.01 8.45
CA ARG A 295 18.70 14.78 7.01
C ARG A 295 20.08 15.12 6.47
N VAL A 296 20.58 14.27 5.61
CA VAL A 296 21.88 14.47 4.96
C VAL A 296 21.83 14.05 3.50
N ARG A 297 22.66 14.68 2.66
CA ARG A 297 22.81 14.26 1.26
C ARG A 297 23.83 13.12 1.20
N VAL A 298 23.45 12.03 0.52
CA VAL A 298 24.28 10.84 0.36
C VAL A 298 24.20 10.31 -1.06
N ARG A 299 25.20 9.52 -1.47
CA ARG A 299 25.10 8.62 -2.62
C ARG A 299 24.98 7.20 -2.13
N VAL A 300 24.00 6.47 -2.63
CA VAL A 300 23.78 5.08 -2.20
C VAL A 300 24.71 4.15 -2.96
N ALA A 301 25.39 3.26 -2.27
CA ALA A 301 26.20 2.23 -2.90
C ALA A 301 25.31 1.29 -3.72
N HIS A 302 25.62 1.11 -4.98
CA HIS A 302 24.86 0.32 -5.92
C HIS A 302 25.76 -0.69 -6.63
N SER A 303 25.41 -1.97 -6.59
CA SER A 303 26.24 -3.05 -7.16
C SER A 303 26.25 -3.08 -8.70
N GLN A 304 25.33 -2.37 -9.35
CA GLN A 304 25.13 -2.46 -10.82
C GLN A 304 25.32 -1.12 -11.58
N LEU A 305 25.46 -0.01 -10.90
CA LEU A 305 25.70 1.28 -11.54
C LEU A 305 27.14 1.74 -11.31
N LEU A 306 27.71 2.33 -12.36
CA LEU A 306 28.97 3.03 -12.21
C LEU A 306 28.78 4.15 -11.19
N PRO A 307 29.68 4.27 -10.22
CA PRO A 307 29.58 5.26 -9.16
C PRO A 307 29.43 6.70 -9.61
N GLU A 308 29.92 7.01 -10.82
CA GLU A 308 29.87 8.32 -11.47
C GLU A 308 28.44 8.72 -11.92
N LEU A 309 27.55 7.72 -12.04
CA LEU A 309 26.15 7.91 -12.44
C LEU A 309 25.19 8.01 -11.24
N LEU A 310 25.72 7.91 -10.01
CA LEU A 310 24.90 7.95 -8.81
C LEU A 310 24.55 9.39 -8.44
N SER A 311 23.29 9.74 -8.56
CA SER A 311 22.76 11.01 -8.04
C SER A 311 22.78 11.04 -6.51
N GLU A 312 22.90 12.23 -5.95
CA GLU A 312 22.72 12.42 -4.50
C GLU A 312 21.24 12.33 -4.15
N GLU A 313 20.96 11.61 -3.06
CA GLU A 313 19.65 11.46 -2.45
C GLU A 313 19.64 12.04 -1.03
N TRP A 314 18.46 12.34 -0.50
CA TRP A 314 18.30 12.58 0.92
C TRP A 314 18.32 11.25 1.67
N LEU A 315 19.14 11.16 2.70
CA LEU A 315 18.99 10.20 3.80
C LEU A 315 18.29 10.93 4.94
N LEU A 316 17.03 10.59 5.18
CA LEU A 316 16.25 11.04 6.33
C LEU A 316 16.38 9.99 7.43
N ILE A 317 16.61 10.43 8.65
CA ILE A 317 16.85 9.57 9.80
C ILE A 317 15.93 10.02 10.94
N GLU A 318 15.27 9.08 11.61
CA GLU A 318 14.44 9.33 12.78
C GLU A 318 15.04 8.70 14.03
N TRP A 319 15.09 9.48 15.07
CA TRP A 319 15.45 9.05 16.43
C TRP A 319 14.26 9.28 17.36
N PRO A 320 13.40 8.25 17.57
CA PRO A 320 12.25 8.37 18.45
C PRO A 320 12.66 8.64 19.89
N ALA A 321 11.81 9.34 20.64
CA ALA A 321 12.01 9.55 22.07
C ALA A 321 12.05 8.20 22.81
N GLY A 322 12.97 8.05 23.74
CA GLY A 322 13.14 6.82 24.51
C GLY A 322 14.04 5.76 23.87
N GLU A 323 14.38 5.89 22.57
CA GLU A 323 15.29 4.97 21.91
C GLU A 323 16.75 5.33 22.17
N ALA A 324 17.61 4.33 22.34
CA ALA A 324 19.03 4.52 22.58
C ALA A 324 19.80 4.99 21.33
N ALA A 325 19.23 4.81 20.15
CA ALA A 325 19.84 5.15 18.86
C ALA A 325 18.76 5.40 17.79
N PRO A 326 19.10 6.06 16.67
CA PRO A 326 18.20 6.18 15.53
C PRO A 326 17.71 4.82 15.03
N THR A 327 16.41 4.68 14.73
CA THR A 327 15.79 3.39 14.40
C THR A 327 15.19 3.34 12.99
N LYS A 328 14.80 4.50 12.41
CA LYS A 328 14.17 4.53 11.09
C LYS A 328 14.96 5.38 10.12
N TYR A 329 15.04 4.90 8.89
CA TYR A 329 15.86 5.48 7.83
C TYR A 329 15.09 5.46 6.52
N TRP A 330 15.16 6.55 5.74
CA TRP A 330 14.55 6.66 4.41
C TRP A 330 15.54 7.25 3.42
N LEU A 331 15.44 6.82 2.18
CA LEU A 331 16.04 7.49 1.03
C LEU A 331 14.98 8.28 0.28
N SER A 332 15.35 9.44 -0.24
CA SER A 332 14.44 10.27 -1.01
C SER A 332 15.14 10.99 -2.16
N THR A 333 14.46 10.98 -3.31
CA THR A 333 14.86 11.74 -4.52
C THR A 333 14.14 13.07 -4.63
N LEU A 334 13.46 13.53 -3.59
CA LEU A 334 12.85 14.87 -3.56
C LEU A 334 13.93 15.96 -3.75
N PRO A 335 13.56 17.13 -4.26
CA PRO A 335 14.48 18.21 -4.58
C PRO A 335 15.42 18.57 -3.42
N SER A 336 16.60 19.09 -3.75
CA SER A 336 17.62 19.45 -2.74
C SER A 336 17.20 20.60 -1.82
N ASP A 337 16.26 21.42 -2.27
CA ASP A 337 15.69 22.57 -1.58
C ASP A 337 14.39 22.26 -0.81
N ILE A 338 13.91 21.01 -0.83
CA ILE A 338 12.70 20.63 -0.09
C ILE A 338 12.79 21.04 1.38
N GLY A 339 11.70 21.54 1.94
CA GLY A 339 11.60 21.86 3.36
C GLY A 339 11.83 20.62 4.24
N PHE A 340 12.54 20.78 5.38
CA PHE A 340 12.81 19.63 6.25
C PHE A 340 11.54 19.00 6.79
N ARG A 341 10.59 19.83 7.21
CA ARG A 341 9.28 19.39 7.68
C ARG A 341 8.52 18.65 6.59
N GLU A 342 8.51 19.17 5.38
CA GLU A 342 7.83 18.59 4.23
C GLU A 342 8.38 17.19 3.89
N LEU A 343 9.71 17.01 3.94
CA LEU A 343 10.35 15.70 3.76
C LEU A 343 9.88 14.69 4.83
N VAL A 344 9.75 15.13 6.09
CA VAL A 344 9.22 14.30 7.18
C VAL A 344 7.75 13.98 6.96
N ASP A 345 6.94 14.96 6.54
CA ASP A 345 5.51 14.78 6.28
C ASP A 345 5.30 13.71 5.19
N PHE A 346 6.07 13.72 4.08
CA PHE A 346 6.06 12.64 3.09
C PHE A 346 6.45 11.28 3.68
N ALA A 347 7.55 11.20 4.43
CA ALA A 347 7.98 9.95 5.05
C ALA A 347 6.91 9.35 5.99
N LYS A 348 6.14 10.22 6.64
CA LYS A 348 5.08 9.85 7.56
C LYS A 348 3.74 9.57 6.86
N LEU A 349 3.47 10.13 5.70
CA LEU A 349 2.20 9.96 5.00
C LEU A 349 1.88 8.48 4.64
N ARG A 350 2.90 7.61 4.58
CA ARG A 350 2.71 6.17 4.33
C ARG A 350 1.75 5.48 5.31
N TRP A 351 1.55 5.99 6.53
CA TRP A 351 0.62 5.41 7.52
C TRP A 351 -0.81 5.20 6.95
N ARG A 352 -1.19 5.98 5.94
CA ARG A 352 -2.53 5.89 5.33
C ARG A 352 -2.83 4.51 4.76
N ILE A 353 -1.84 3.83 4.17
CA ILE A 353 -2.06 2.49 3.62
C ILE A 353 -2.40 1.48 4.71
N GLU A 354 -1.88 1.64 5.91
CA GLU A 354 -2.18 0.78 7.05
C GLU A 354 -3.65 0.95 7.47
N ARG A 355 -4.14 2.19 7.45
CA ARG A 355 -5.55 2.49 7.68
C ARG A 355 -6.44 1.95 6.55
N ASP A 356 -6.05 2.11 5.29
CA ASP A 356 -6.79 1.54 4.16
C ASP A 356 -6.96 0.03 4.31
N TYR A 357 -5.88 -0.68 4.65
CA TYR A 357 -5.95 -2.12 4.86
C TYR A 357 -6.80 -2.50 6.07
N LEU A 358 -6.76 -1.72 7.12
CA LEU A 358 -7.62 -1.94 8.29
C LEU A 358 -9.10 -1.82 7.88
N GLU A 359 -9.49 -0.73 7.25
CA GLU A 359 -10.86 -0.48 6.81
C GLU A 359 -11.31 -1.48 5.74
N LEU A 360 -10.47 -1.76 4.73
CA LEU A 360 -10.76 -2.76 3.70
C LEU A 360 -10.99 -4.16 4.28
N LYS A 361 -10.21 -4.57 5.27
CA LYS A 361 -10.34 -5.90 5.88
C LYS A 361 -11.48 -5.99 6.89
N GLN A 362 -11.60 -5.02 7.78
CA GLN A 362 -12.56 -5.05 8.88
C GLN A 362 -13.94 -4.56 8.43
N GLU A 363 -13.99 -3.42 7.74
CA GLU A 363 -15.26 -2.78 7.38
C GLU A 363 -15.84 -3.34 6.08
N VAL A 364 -15.00 -3.63 5.08
CA VAL A 364 -15.47 -4.03 3.74
C VAL A 364 -15.25 -5.53 3.47
N GLY A 365 -14.52 -6.24 4.33
CA GLY A 365 -14.39 -7.69 4.25
C GLY A 365 -13.39 -8.21 3.22
N LEU A 366 -12.36 -7.44 2.85
CA LEU A 366 -11.31 -7.86 1.92
C LEU A 366 -10.63 -9.18 2.35
N GLY A 367 -10.55 -9.45 3.65
CA GLY A 367 -10.01 -10.68 4.21
C GLY A 367 -10.98 -11.89 4.19
N HIS A 368 -12.24 -11.68 3.86
CA HIS A 368 -13.31 -12.67 4.01
C HIS A 368 -13.55 -13.54 2.76
N TYR A 369 -12.71 -13.40 1.73
CA TYR A 369 -12.82 -14.24 0.55
C TYR A 369 -12.41 -15.68 0.84
N GLU A 370 -13.34 -16.63 0.62
CA GLU A 370 -13.16 -18.07 0.87
C GLU A 370 -12.84 -18.87 -0.38
N GLY A 371 -13.02 -18.28 -1.56
CA GLY A 371 -12.73 -18.92 -2.83
C GLY A 371 -11.24 -19.24 -3.01
N ARG A 372 -10.95 -20.16 -3.96
CA ARG A 372 -9.60 -20.70 -4.19
C ARG A 372 -8.97 -20.22 -5.50
N GLY A 373 -9.77 -19.64 -6.40
CA GLY A 373 -9.37 -19.28 -7.76
C GLY A 373 -8.76 -17.88 -7.86
N TRP A 374 -7.92 -17.70 -8.89
CA TRP A 374 -7.29 -16.42 -9.23
C TRP A 374 -8.33 -15.32 -9.52
N ARG A 375 -9.29 -15.60 -10.41
CA ARG A 375 -10.33 -14.63 -10.79
C ARG A 375 -11.11 -14.17 -9.58
N GLY A 376 -11.65 -15.10 -8.81
CA GLY A 376 -12.47 -14.73 -7.67
C GLY A 376 -11.75 -13.95 -6.60
N PHE A 377 -10.43 -14.19 -6.41
CA PHE A 377 -9.61 -13.37 -5.51
C PHE A 377 -9.56 -11.91 -5.99
N HIS A 378 -9.28 -11.68 -7.29
CA HIS A 378 -9.19 -10.32 -7.84
C HIS A 378 -10.54 -9.65 -7.92
N HIS A 379 -11.58 -10.35 -8.39
CA HIS A 379 -12.95 -9.82 -8.42
C HIS A 379 -13.45 -9.41 -7.03
N HIS A 380 -13.22 -10.23 -6.00
CA HIS A 380 -13.57 -9.85 -4.63
C HIS A 380 -12.82 -8.60 -4.16
N ALA A 381 -11.50 -8.56 -4.39
CA ALA A 381 -10.69 -7.39 -4.03
C ALA A 381 -11.16 -6.14 -4.77
N THR A 382 -11.47 -6.25 -6.07
CA THR A 382 -12.02 -5.15 -6.88
C THR A 382 -13.35 -4.64 -6.32
N MET A 383 -14.24 -5.55 -5.91
CA MET A 383 -15.52 -5.16 -5.29
C MET A 383 -15.32 -4.51 -3.92
N CYS A 384 -14.38 -4.99 -3.11
CA CYS A 384 -14.02 -4.34 -1.85
C CYS A 384 -13.46 -2.93 -2.08
N ILE A 385 -12.58 -2.75 -3.07
CA ILE A 385 -12.05 -1.43 -3.44
C ILE A 385 -13.17 -0.53 -3.95
N ALA A 386 -14.11 -1.04 -4.73
CA ALA A 386 -15.26 -0.28 -5.21
C ALA A 386 -16.17 0.17 -4.05
N ALA A 387 -16.49 -0.73 -3.13
CA ALA A 387 -17.27 -0.38 -1.93
C ALA A 387 -16.54 0.64 -1.05
N TYR A 388 -15.22 0.47 -0.87
CA TYR A 388 -14.38 1.41 -0.15
C TYR A 388 -14.31 2.78 -0.84
N GLY A 389 -14.20 2.81 -2.17
CA GLY A 389 -14.22 4.03 -2.96
C GLY A 389 -15.51 4.85 -2.77
N PHE A 390 -16.67 4.18 -2.69
CA PHE A 390 -17.92 4.86 -2.33
C PHE A 390 -17.81 5.53 -0.94
N LEU A 391 -17.31 4.81 0.07
CA LEU A 391 -17.16 5.36 1.43
C LEU A 391 -16.17 6.54 1.46
N VAL A 392 -15.08 6.48 0.70
CA VAL A 392 -14.14 7.60 0.53
C VAL A 392 -14.86 8.78 -0.10
N SER A 393 -15.60 8.58 -1.21
CA SER A 393 -16.33 9.66 -1.88
C SER A 393 -17.37 10.33 -0.96
N GLU A 394 -18.09 9.55 -0.15
CA GLU A 394 -19.04 10.08 0.83
C GLU A 394 -18.36 10.92 1.91
N ARG A 395 -17.23 10.44 2.49
CA ARG A 395 -16.46 11.19 3.49
C ARG A 395 -15.95 12.53 2.96
N GLU A 396 -15.48 12.55 1.72
CA GLU A 396 -14.94 13.77 1.10
C GLU A 396 -16.03 14.73 0.61
N THR A 397 -17.24 14.24 0.39
CA THR A 397 -18.37 15.05 -0.09
C THR A 397 -19.20 15.63 1.05
N ILE A 398 -19.35 14.90 2.15
CA ILE A 398 -20.10 15.36 3.32
C ILE A 398 -19.16 16.22 4.18
N PRO A 399 -19.47 17.52 4.38
CA PRO A 399 -18.65 18.32 5.29
C PRO A 399 -18.68 17.67 6.68
N PRO A 400 -17.54 17.67 7.43
CA PRO A 400 -17.55 17.19 8.78
C PRO A 400 -18.65 17.92 9.54
N SER A 401 -19.66 17.19 10.01
CA SER A 401 -20.58 17.72 11.01
C SER A 401 -19.71 18.28 12.12
N THR A 402 -19.99 19.53 12.55
CA THR A 402 -19.36 20.23 13.68
C THR A 402 -18.88 19.21 14.71
N PRO A 403 -17.66 19.31 15.27
CA PRO A 403 -17.07 18.27 16.08
C PRO A 403 -18.07 17.91 17.21
N ARG A 404 -18.74 16.77 17.07
CA ARG A 404 -19.35 16.13 18.21
C ARG A 404 -18.20 15.92 19.17
N ARG A 405 -18.27 16.53 20.35
CA ARG A 405 -17.44 16.14 21.50
C ARG A 405 -17.36 14.61 21.44
N ALA A 406 -16.17 14.12 21.19
CA ALA A 406 -15.94 12.69 21.11
C ALA A 406 -16.42 12.12 22.43
N THR A 407 -17.55 11.42 22.43
CA THR A 407 -17.75 10.37 23.41
C THR A 407 -16.58 9.42 23.19
N PRO A 408 -15.85 9.04 24.25
CA PRO A 408 -14.76 8.07 24.09
C PRO A 408 -15.37 6.83 23.46
N PHE A 409 -15.05 6.59 22.21
CA PHE A 409 -15.25 5.28 21.63
C PHE A 409 -14.38 4.37 22.48
N GLN A 410 -15.01 3.49 23.25
CA GLN A 410 -14.30 2.44 23.94
C GLN A 410 -13.53 1.70 22.84
N ALA A 411 -12.22 1.94 22.79
CA ALA A 411 -11.31 1.15 21.99
C ALA A 411 -11.53 -0.29 22.47
N SER A 412 -12.21 -1.08 21.64
CA SER A 412 -12.14 -2.52 21.77
C SER A 412 -10.66 -2.83 21.78
N ALA A 413 -10.17 -3.39 22.87
CA ALA A 413 -8.78 -3.73 23.04
C ALA A 413 -8.31 -4.46 21.77
N LEU A 414 -7.29 -3.94 21.14
CA LEU A 414 -6.60 -4.64 20.04
C LEU A 414 -6.29 -6.04 20.56
N PRO A 415 -6.49 -7.10 19.77
CA PRO A 415 -6.11 -8.45 20.18
C PRO A 415 -4.67 -8.42 20.69
N GLU A 416 -4.41 -8.97 21.87
CA GLU A 416 -3.06 -9.11 22.39
C GLU A 416 -2.18 -9.75 21.31
N GLY A 417 -1.17 -9.02 20.84
CA GLY A 417 -0.28 -9.44 19.75
C GLY A 417 -0.15 -8.49 18.58
N TYR A 418 -0.97 -7.43 18.47
CA TYR A 418 -0.75 -6.41 17.42
C TYR A 418 0.41 -5.49 17.80
N ARG A 419 1.56 -5.66 17.13
CA ARG A 419 2.67 -4.69 17.14
C ARG A 419 2.68 -3.94 15.82
N PRO A 420 2.63 -2.61 15.80
CA PRO A 420 2.81 -1.84 14.58
C PRO A 420 4.18 -2.16 13.95
N ARG A 421 4.23 -2.25 12.63
CA ARG A 421 5.47 -2.47 11.86
C ARG A 421 6.47 -1.37 12.23
N GLY A 422 7.53 -1.70 12.90
CA GLY A 422 8.58 -0.74 13.24
C GLY A 422 9.41 -1.06 14.47
N SER A 423 9.13 -2.13 15.20
CA SER A 423 10.01 -2.54 16.28
C SER A 423 11.09 -3.50 15.75
N PRO A 424 12.38 -3.24 15.93
CA PRO A 424 13.43 -4.17 15.55
C PRO A 424 13.34 -5.40 16.43
N LEU A 425 13.51 -6.58 15.80
CA LEU A 425 13.83 -7.80 16.50
C LEU A 425 15.12 -7.59 17.28
N ALA A 426 15.03 -7.73 18.59
CA ALA A 426 16.18 -8.00 19.43
C ALA A 426 16.63 -9.46 19.18
N ALA A 427 17.92 -9.61 18.99
CA ALA A 427 18.88 -10.70 18.89
C ALA A 427 19.45 -10.92 17.52
#